data_9bab7f31a59b83b9b38bd42c64e01b4e
#
_entry.id   9bab7f31a59b83b9b38bd42c64e01b4e
#
_cell.length_a   1.000
_cell.length_b   1.000
_cell.length_c   1.000
_cell.angle_alpha   90.00
_cell.angle_beta   90.00
_cell.angle_gamma   90.00
#
_symmetry.space_group_name_H-M   'P 1'
#
loop_
_entity.id
_entity.type
_entity.pdbx_description
1 polymer ?
#
loop_
_entity_poly.entity_id
_entity_poly.type
_entity_poly.pdbx_seq_one_letter_code
_entity_poly.pdbx_strand_id
1 'polypeptide(L)'
;MKASARRARAAKRVAPEPAPVRRGHDGSGLAPGMQAVNTYLAVANVAASMEFLERAFGFSRGVVLAGADGQVRYAEMRHEDSVVMLITKSDTTSPTGGTAALYTYVGDVDDALAQARKAGAGVDEAEDKPWGDRVGVVTDPDGYRWVLATFKKLAPFTD
;
A
#
# COMPACT_ATOMS: atom_id res chain seq x y z
N MET A 1 -43.52 -30.20 -19.07
CA MET A 1 -43.03 -29.46 -17.90
C MET A 1 -41.73 -28.81 -18.28
N LYS A 2 -41.69 -27.49 -18.46
CA LYS A 2 -40.47 -26.73 -18.84
C LYS A 2 -39.92 -26.06 -17.60
N ALA A 3 -38.72 -26.45 -17.14
CA ALA A 3 -38.00 -25.80 -16.05
C ALA A 3 -37.30 -24.56 -16.59
N SER A 4 -37.71 -23.39 -16.08
CA SER A 4 -37.11 -22.07 -16.38
C SER A 4 -35.82 -21.88 -15.58
N ALA A 5 -34.67 -21.87 -16.25
CA ALA A 5 -33.39 -21.53 -15.64
C ALA A 5 -33.29 -20.02 -15.49
N ARG A 6 -33.44 -19.53 -14.24
CA ARG A 6 -33.17 -18.14 -13.86
C ARG A 6 -31.65 -17.91 -13.86
N ARG A 7 -31.13 -17.26 -14.91
CA ARG A 7 -29.74 -16.75 -14.93
C ARG A 7 -29.63 -15.64 -13.90
N ALA A 8 -28.84 -15.88 -12.85
CA ALA A 8 -28.41 -14.82 -11.93
C ALA A 8 -27.51 -13.83 -12.69
N ARG A 9 -27.96 -12.59 -12.80
CA ARG A 9 -27.19 -11.47 -13.34
C ARG A 9 -26.11 -11.11 -12.31
N ALA A 10 -24.84 -11.36 -12.62
CA ALA A 10 -23.72 -10.89 -11.81
C ALA A 10 -23.79 -9.35 -11.71
N ALA A 11 -23.92 -8.85 -10.50
CA ALA A 11 -23.86 -7.41 -10.24
C ALA A 11 -22.45 -6.91 -10.59
N LYS A 12 -22.37 -5.98 -11.54
CA LYS A 12 -21.14 -5.31 -11.93
C LYS A 12 -20.68 -4.49 -10.71
N ARG A 13 -19.59 -4.88 -10.06
CA ARG A 13 -18.96 -4.06 -9.02
C ARG A 13 -18.55 -2.74 -9.65
N VAL A 14 -19.24 -1.67 -9.30
CA VAL A 14 -18.82 -0.31 -9.59
C VAL A 14 -17.62 -0.06 -8.68
N ALA A 15 -16.47 0.28 -9.26
CA ALA A 15 -15.31 0.73 -8.48
C ALA A 15 -15.75 1.92 -7.60
N PRO A 16 -15.33 1.99 -6.33
CA PRO A 16 -15.64 3.14 -5.50
C PRO A 16 -15.11 4.40 -6.18
N GLU A 17 -15.95 5.43 -6.19
CA GLU A 17 -15.57 6.75 -6.68
C GLU A 17 -14.33 7.21 -5.91
N PRO A 18 -13.26 7.70 -6.58
CA PRO A 18 -12.08 8.19 -5.87
C PRO A 18 -12.51 9.28 -4.89
N ALA A 19 -12.04 9.18 -3.64
CA ALA A 19 -12.32 10.17 -2.61
C ALA A 19 -12.01 11.58 -3.15
N PRO A 20 -12.83 12.60 -2.83
CA PRO A 20 -12.66 13.94 -3.39
C PRO A 20 -11.25 14.45 -3.06
N VAL A 21 -10.47 14.73 -4.10
CA VAL A 21 -9.15 15.36 -3.98
C VAL A 21 -9.36 16.70 -3.29
N ARG A 22 -8.95 16.85 -2.03
CA ARG A 22 -8.99 18.12 -1.32
C ARG A 22 -8.13 19.11 -2.09
N ARG A 23 -8.72 20.14 -2.62
CA ARG A 23 -8.00 21.20 -3.33
C ARG A 23 -7.23 22.01 -2.30
N GLY A 24 -5.89 22.02 -2.41
CA GLY A 24 -5.02 22.79 -1.53
C GLY A 24 -5.24 24.30 -1.75
N HIS A 25 -6.13 24.86 -0.95
CA HIS A 25 -6.31 26.29 -0.64
C HIS A 25 -7.49 26.48 0.33
N ASP A 26 -7.79 25.46 1.13
CA ASP A 26 -8.82 25.53 2.17
C ASP A 26 -8.31 26.08 3.52
N GLY A 27 -7.07 26.58 3.55
CA GLY A 27 -6.42 27.06 4.78
C GLY A 27 -5.83 25.95 5.66
N SER A 28 -5.93 24.67 5.26
CA SER A 28 -5.40 23.54 6.03
C SER A 28 -3.86 23.40 5.98
N GLY A 29 -3.23 24.08 5.01
CA GLY A 29 -1.79 23.93 4.74
C GLY A 29 -1.41 22.60 4.07
N LEU A 30 -2.39 21.76 3.70
CA LEU A 30 -2.15 20.49 3.03
C LEU A 30 -1.93 20.68 1.53
N ALA A 31 -0.94 19.97 0.97
CA ALA A 31 -0.81 19.86 -0.48
C ALA A 31 -1.98 19.04 -1.06
N PRO A 32 -2.40 19.32 -2.32
CA PRO A 32 -3.48 18.58 -2.96
C PRO A 32 -3.26 17.07 -2.96
N GLY A 33 -4.24 16.31 -2.46
CA GLY A 33 -4.18 14.85 -2.44
C GLY A 33 -3.26 14.23 -1.37
N MET A 34 -2.72 15.05 -0.45
CA MET A 34 -1.91 14.58 0.67
C MET A 34 -2.74 14.47 1.94
N GLN A 35 -2.31 13.61 2.85
CA GLN A 35 -2.83 13.50 4.21
C GLN A 35 -2.04 14.42 5.16
N ALA A 36 -2.54 14.67 6.37
CA ALA A 36 -1.80 15.44 7.37
C ALA A 36 -0.51 14.72 7.82
N VAL A 37 -0.52 13.39 7.79
CA VAL A 37 0.65 12.54 8.02
C VAL A 37 0.80 11.61 6.84
N ASN A 38 1.95 11.63 6.19
CA ASN A 38 2.26 10.76 5.06
C ASN A 38 3.49 9.94 5.37
N THR A 39 3.55 8.73 4.84
CA THR A 39 4.75 7.90 4.94
C THR A 39 5.83 8.42 3.98
N TYR A 40 7.06 8.52 4.46
CA TYR A 40 8.21 9.01 3.68
C TYR A 40 9.37 8.01 3.79
N LEU A 41 9.71 7.34 2.68
CA LEU A 41 10.69 6.27 2.62
C LEU A 41 11.89 6.67 1.75
N ALA A 42 13.09 6.52 2.30
CA ALA A 42 14.33 6.69 1.55
C ALA A 42 14.78 5.33 0.99
N VAL A 43 14.78 5.19 -0.33
CA VAL A 43 15.04 3.94 -1.04
C VAL A 43 16.29 4.03 -1.93
N ALA A 44 16.91 2.89 -2.20
CA ALA A 44 18.13 2.84 -3.02
C ALA A 44 17.84 3.26 -4.48
N ASN A 45 16.69 2.85 -5.01
CA ASN A 45 16.26 3.15 -6.39
C ASN A 45 14.75 3.37 -6.41
N VAL A 46 14.33 4.64 -6.59
CA VAL A 46 12.92 5.02 -6.57
C VAL A 46 12.12 4.29 -7.64
N ALA A 47 12.63 4.16 -8.87
CA ALA A 47 11.93 3.47 -9.95
C ALA A 47 11.70 1.98 -9.62
N ALA A 48 12.71 1.30 -9.09
CA ALA A 48 12.60 -0.10 -8.69
C ALA A 48 11.61 -0.30 -7.53
N SER A 49 11.63 0.60 -6.54
CA SER A 49 10.67 0.55 -5.41
C SER A 49 9.24 0.84 -5.86
N MET A 50 9.03 1.76 -6.83
CA MET A 50 7.72 1.98 -7.45
C MET A 50 7.19 0.69 -8.10
N GLU A 51 7.99 0.04 -8.95
CA GLU A 51 7.61 -1.22 -9.62
C GLU A 51 7.30 -2.34 -8.61
N PHE A 52 8.07 -2.40 -7.53
CA PHE A 52 7.81 -3.36 -6.46
C PHE A 52 6.44 -3.10 -5.80
N LEU A 53 6.17 -1.87 -5.37
CA LEU A 53 4.89 -1.52 -4.71
C LEU A 53 3.68 -1.76 -5.62
N GLU A 54 3.81 -1.48 -6.93
CA GLU A 54 2.76 -1.78 -7.91
C GLU A 54 2.51 -3.29 -8.02
N ARG A 55 3.57 -4.09 -8.19
CA ARG A 55 3.46 -5.53 -8.46
C ARG A 55 3.13 -6.35 -7.21
N ALA A 56 3.68 -5.95 -6.06
CA ALA A 56 3.50 -6.68 -4.80
C ALA A 56 2.20 -6.32 -4.08
N PHE A 57 1.83 -5.03 -4.07
CA PHE A 57 0.75 -4.50 -3.22
C PHE A 57 -0.34 -3.77 -3.99
N GLY A 58 -0.22 -3.62 -5.31
CA GLY A 58 -1.23 -2.97 -6.14
C GLY A 58 -1.30 -1.45 -5.97
N PHE A 59 -0.21 -0.81 -5.53
CA PHE A 59 -0.13 0.65 -5.50
C PHE A 59 -0.25 1.23 -6.90
N SER A 60 -0.77 2.45 -7.00
CA SER A 60 -0.79 3.26 -8.21
C SER A 60 0.19 4.44 -8.10
N ARG A 61 0.66 4.92 -9.24
CA ARG A 61 1.57 6.09 -9.31
C ARG A 61 0.79 7.39 -9.14
N GLY A 62 1.29 8.26 -8.27
CA GLY A 62 0.91 9.67 -8.19
C GLY A 62 1.92 10.54 -8.94
N VAL A 63 2.43 11.59 -8.27
CA VAL A 63 3.48 12.46 -8.81
C VAL A 63 4.80 11.70 -8.90
N VAL A 64 5.50 11.85 -10.05
CA VAL A 64 6.83 11.28 -10.27
C VAL A 64 7.75 12.39 -10.78
N LEU A 65 8.89 12.58 -10.13
CA LEU A 65 9.87 13.60 -10.50
C LEU A 65 11.22 12.95 -10.84
N ALA A 66 11.72 13.25 -12.04
CA ALA A 66 13.04 12.83 -12.49
C ALA A 66 14.03 13.99 -12.47
N GLY A 67 15.29 13.67 -12.23
CA GLY A 67 16.41 14.61 -12.39
C GLY A 67 16.73 14.89 -13.86
N ALA A 68 17.66 15.82 -14.09
CA ALA A 68 18.12 16.13 -15.45
C ALA A 68 18.80 14.95 -16.16
N ASP A 69 19.29 13.98 -15.42
CA ASP A 69 19.86 12.71 -15.89
C ASP A 69 18.79 11.66 -16.24
N GLY A 70 17.51 12.00 -16.15
CA GLY A 70 16.37 11.10 -16.39
C GLY A 70 16.09 10.11 -15.26
N GLN A 71 16.89 10.10 -14.18
CA GLN A 71 16.65 9.21 -13.04
C GLN A 71 15.51 9.72 -12.14
N VAL A 72 14.59 8.83 -11.76
CA VAL A 72 13.53 9.17 -10.82
C VAL A 72 14.13 9.40 -9.44
N ARG A 73 13.86 10.58 -8.86
CA ARG A 73 14.36 11.03 -7.55
C ARG A 73 13.29 11.09 -6.49
N TYR A 74 12.04 11.20 -6.90
CA TYR A 74 10.88 11.27 -6.02
C TYR A 74 9.68 10.62 -6.69
N ALA A 75 8.87 9.93 -5.91
CA ALA A 75 7.56 9.43 -6.36
C ALA A 75 6.55 9.42 -5.21
N GLU A 76 5.29 9.63 -5.55
CA GLU A 76 4.16 9.34 -4.70
C GLU A 76 3.53 8.03 -5.17
N MET A 77 3.38 7.09 -4.25
CA MET A 77 2.67 5.83 -4.47
C MET A 77 1.39 5.84 -3.65
N ARG A 78 0.27 5.53 -4.29
CA ARG A 78 -1.07 5.63 -3.69
C ARG A 78 -1.69 4.25 -3.53
N HIS A 79 -2.26 4.02 -2.34
CA HIS A 79 -3.05 2.83 -2.03
C HIS A 79 -4.27 3.27 -1.24
N GLU A 80 -5.46 3.06 -1.82
CA GLU A 80 -6.71 3.60 -1.29
C GLU A 80 -6.62 5.13 -1.05
N ASP A 81 -6.79 5.57 0.19
CA ASP A 81 -6.68 6.96 0.61
C ASP A 81 -5.28 7.36 1.09
N SER A 82 -4.34 6.42 1.10
CA SER A 82 -3.00 6.60 1.66
C SER A 82 -1.96 6.94 0.61
N VAL A 83 -0.94 7.71 1.03
CA VAL A 83 0.20 8.09 0.20
C VAL A 83 1.51 7.68 0.86
N VAL A 84 2.35 6.99 0.08
CA VAL A 84 3.75 6.71 0.41
C VAL A 84 4.61 7.51 -0.54
N MET A 85 5.45 8.39 0.01
CA MET A 85 6.43 9.16 -0.73
C MET A 85 7.76 8.41 -0.75
N LEU A 86 8.33 8.23 -1.93
CA LEU A 86 9.64 7.61 -2.14
C LEU A 86 10.65 8.68 -2.53
N ILE A 87 11.83 8.65 -1.91
CA ILE A 87 12.96 9.50 -2.31
C ILE A 87 14.24 8.67 -2.45
N THR A 88 15.18 9.19 -3.22
CA THR A 88 16.52 8.59 -3.28
C THR A 88 17.23 8.68 -1.93
N LYS A 89 17.71 7.55 -1.43
CA LYS A 89 18.51 7.45 -0.21
C LYS A 89 19.78 8.32 -0.30
N SER A 90 20.08 9.05 0.77
CA SER A 90 21.31 9.82 0.95
C SER A 90 21.80 9.71 2.38
N ASP A 91 23.00 10.18 2.68
CA ASP A 91 23.55 10.14 4.04
C ASP A 91 22.71 10.91 5.08
N THR A 92 21.93 11.90 4.62
CA THR A 92 21.04 12.70 5.48
C THR A 92 19.59 12.16 5.54
N THR A 93 19.20 11.28 4.64
CA THR A 93 17.82 10.75 4.52
C THR A 93 17.71 9.26 4.82
N SER A 94 18.83 8.59 5.08
CA SER A 94 18.80 7.17 5.46
C SER A 94 18.18 7.00 6.84
N PRO A 95 17.16 6.13 6.97
CA PRO A 95 16.64 5.82 8.30
C PRO A 95 17.73 5.17 9.13
N THR A 96 18.01 5.76 10.27
CA THR A 96 18.86 5.15 11.29
C THR A 96 18.05 4.05 11.96
N GLY A 97 18.20 2.81 11.50
CA GLY A 97 17.72 1.57 12.14
C GLY A 97 16.43 1.69 12.94
N GLY A 98 15.30 1.95 12.29
CA GLY A 98 14.02 2.09 12.96
C GLY A 98 13.30 0.74 13.12
N THR A 99 12.53 0.59 14.20
CA THR A 99 11.61 -0.54 14.42
C THR A 99 10.23 -0.28 13.82
N ALA A 100 10.05 0.79 13.06
CA ALA A 100 8.77 1.12 12.43
C ALA A 100 8.40 0.11 11.35
N ALA A 101 7.13 -0.27 11.29
CA ALA A 101 6.55 -1.05 10.22
C ALA A 101 5.32 -0.34 9.65
N LEU A 102 5.02 -0.61 8.39
CA LEU A 102 3.85 -0.06 7.70
C LEU A 102 2.72 -1.09 7.80
N TYR A 103 1.66 -0.76 8.55
CA TYR A 103 0.48 -1.61 8.65
C TYR A 103 -0.48 -1.27 7.53
N THR A 104 -0.74 -2.23 6.64
CA THR A 104 -1.47 -2.00 5.40
C THR A 104 -2.60 -3.01 5.27
N TYR A 105 -3.84 -2.54 5.16
CA TYR A 105 -4.97 -3.40 4.87
C TYR A 105 -5.03 -3.73 3.39
N VAL A 106 -5.23 -5.01 3.08
CA VAL A 106 -5.37 -5.56 1.73
C VAL A 106 -6.63 -6.44 1.65
N GLY A 107 -7.15 -6.62 0.45
CA GLY A 107 -8.38 -7.41 0.24
C GLY A 107 -8.24 -8.88 0.66
N ASP A 108 -7.09 -9.49 0.34
CA ASP A 108 -6.72 -10.84 0.77
C ASP A 108 -5.22 -10.91 1.06
N VAL A 109 -4.86 -11.21 2.31
CA VAL A 109 -3.47 -11.21 2.76
C VAL A 109 -2.69 -12.38 2.16
N ASP A 110 -3.30 -13.55 2.00
CA ASP A 110 -2.60 -14.72 1.45
C ASP A 110 -2.24 -14.49 -0.03
N ASP A 111 -3.17 -13.91 -0.81
CA ASP A 111 -2.91 -13.51 -2.20
C ASP A 111 -1.84 -12.41 -2.28
N ALA A 112 -1.90 -11.40 -1.41
CA ALA A 112 -0.92 -10.32 -1.36
C ALA A 112 0.49 -10.82 -1.03
N LEU A 113 0.62 -11.76 -0.06
CA LEU A 113 1.89 -12.41 0.27
C LEU A 113 2.44 -13.22 -0.91
N ALA A 114 1.57 -13.93 -1.63
CA ALA A 114 2.00 -14.69 -2.82
C ALA A 114 2.51 -13.76 -3.93
N GLN A 115 1.87 -12.60 -4.13
CA GLN A 115 2.32 -11.58 -5.09
C GLN A 115 3.65 -10.93 -4.67
N ALA A 116 3.79 -10.57 -3.38
CA ALA A 116 5.02 -10.01 -2.83
C ALA A 116 6.22 -10.98 -2.99
N ARG A 117 6.00 -12.27 -2.73
CA ARG A 117 7.02 -13.32 -2.95
C ARG A 117 7.43 -13.42 -4.41
N LYS A 118 6.48 -13.36 -5.36
CA LYS A 118 6.77 -13.33 -6.80
C LYS A 118 7.51 -12.04 -7.22
N ALA A 119 7.30 -10.94 -6.50
CA ALA A 119 7.99 -9.67 -6.74
C ALA A 119 9.41 -9.63 -6.11
N GLY A 120 9.83 -10.67 -5.41
CA GLY A 120 11.19 -10.80 -4.86
C GLY A 120 11.34 -10.37 -3.39
N ALA A 121 10.25 -10.17 -2.67
CA ALA A 121 10.30 -9.83 -1.25
C ALA A 121 10.54 -11.05 -0.34
N GLY A 122 11.10 -10.79 0.84
CA GLY A 122 11.05 -11.72 1.98
C GLY A 122 9.63 -11.74 2.55
N VAL A 123 9.06 -12.93 2.79
CA VAL A 123 7.66 -13.07 3.19
C VAL A 123 7.53 -14.08 4.31
N ASP A 124 6.94 -13.66 5.44
CA ASP A 124 6.52 -14.53 6.52
C ASP A 124 5.10 -15.08 6.24
N GLU A 125 4.77 -16.26 6.77
CA GLU A 125 3.44 -16.85 6.59
C GLU A 125 2.35 -16.04 7.33
N ALA A 126 1.13 -16.07 6.77
CA ALA A 126 0.01 -15.37 7.39
C ALA A 126 -0.58 -16.15 8.56
N GLU A 127 -0.95 -15.41 9.62
CA GLU A 127 -1.58 -15.95 10.84
C GLU A 127 -2.84 -15.15 11.21
N ASP A 128 -3.82 -15.84 11.76
CA ASP A 128 -4.98 -15.19 12.37
C ASP A 128 -4.60 -14.63 13.75
N LYS A 129 -4.86 -13.34 13.96
CA LYS A 129 -4.48 -12.65 15.18
C LYS A 129 -5.66 -12.48 16.15
N PRO A 130 -5.40 -12.44 17.47
CA PRO A 130 -6.46 -12.33 18.48
C PRO A 130 -7.37 -11.11 18.30
N TRP A 131 -6.85 -10.02 17.71
CA TRP A 131 -7.64 -8.81 17.46
C TRP A 131 -8.54 -8.87 16.23
N GLY A 132 -8.56 -9.99 15.50
CA GLY A 132 -9.51 -10.26 14.43
C GLY A 132 -9.02 -10.07 13.02
N ASP A 133 -7.75 -9.73 12.83
CA ASP A 133 -7.09 -9.67 11.52
C ASP A 133 -6.36 -10.97 11.20
N ARG A 134 -6.29 -11.31 9.91
CA ARG A 134 -5.29 -12.24 9.39
C ARG A 134 -4.12 -11.43 8.89
N VAL A 135 -2.91 -11.70 9.38
CA VAL A 135 -1.73 -10.84 9.24
C VAL A 135 -0.53 -11.62 8.74
N GLY A 136 0.18 -11.09 7.76
CA GLY A 136 1.49 -11.55 7.31
C GLY A 136 2.48 -10.40 7.19
N VAL A 137 3.78 -10.70 7.17
CA VAL A 137 4.83 -9.69 7.09
C VAL A 137 5.61 -9.84 5.80
N VAL A 138 5.85 -8.72 5.14
CA VAL A 138 6.70 -8.62 3.95
C VAL A 138 7.88 -7.70 4.27
N THR A 139 9.09 -8.14 3.92
CA THR A 139 10.28 -7.29 3.90
C THR A 139 10.57 -6.95 2.45
N ASP A 140 10.47 -5.68 2.09
CA ASP A 140 10.70 -5.22 0.73
C ASP A 140 12.21 -5.22 0.38
N PRO A 141 12.58 -5.01 -0.91
CA PRO A 141 14.00 -4.99 -1.32
C PRO A 141 14.84 -3.90 -0.67
N ASP A 142 14.24 -2.85 -0.15
CA ASP A 142 14.91 -1.78 0.59
C ASP A 142 15.01 -2.05 2.10
N GLY A 143 14.44 -3.16 2.58
CA GLY A 143 14.47 -3.60 3.98
C GLY A 143 13.33 -3.06 4.84
N TYR A 144 12.35 -2.38 4.27
CA TYR A 144 11.17 -1.93 5.02
C TYR A 144 10.21 -3.09 5.30
N ARG A 145 9.66 -3.09 6.52
CA ARG A 145 8.68 -4.08 6.94
C ARG A 145 7.26 -3.58 6.70
N TRP A 146 6.52 -4.36 5.93
CA TRP A 146 5.09 -4.18 5.65
C TRP A 146 4.32 -5.26 6.38
N VAL A 147 3.45 -4.85 7.29
CA VAL A 147 2.51 -5.74 7.97
C VAL A 147 1.22 -5.70 7.17
N LEU A 148 1.00 -6.71 6.34
CA LEU A 148 -0.21 -6.83 5.54
C LEU A 148 -1.31 -7.48 6.36
N ALA A 149 -2.53 -6.95 6.30
CA ALA A 149 -3.65 -7.43 7.07
C ALA A 149 -4.94 -7.52 6.24
N THR A 150 -5.75 -8.53 6.51
CA THR A 150 -7.14 -8.62 6.07
C THR A 150 -8.03 -8.73 7.29
N PHE A 151 -8.96 -7.80 7.45
CA PHE A 151 -9.94 -7.86 8.52
C PHE A 151 -10.87 -9.06 8.35
N LYS A 152 -11.01 -9.89 9.38
CA LYS A 152 -11.88 -11.08 9.38
C LYS A 152 -13.11 -10.90 10.27
N LYS A 153 -12.93 -10.39 11.48
CA LYS A 153 -14.01 -10.23 12.46
C LYS A 153 -13.63 -9.27 13.58
N LEU A 154 -14.61 -8.67 14.20
CA LEU A 154 -14.35 -7.92 15.44
C LEU A 154 -13.89 -8.88 16.54
N ALA A 155 -12.77 -8.55 17.19
CA ALA A 155 -12.36 -9.23 18.41
C ALA A 155 -13.24 -8.76 19.55
N PRO A 156 -13.68 -9.65 20.47
CA PRO A 156 -14.25 -9.21 21.72
C PRO A 156 -13.14 -8.51 22.51
N PHE A 157 -13.27 -7.21 22.74
CA PHE A 157 -12.45 -6.53 23.74
C PHE A 157 -12.97 -7.01 25.10
N THR A 158 -12.24 -7.89 25.74
CA THR A 158 -12.42 -8.17 27.17
C THR A 158 -11.61 -7.14 27.93
N ASP A 159 -12.31 -6.30 28.73
CA ASP A 159 -11.70 -5.38 29.69
C ASP A 159 -10.82 -6.14 30.70
#